data_325942c68f2eacce8ee5a86785e85405
#
_entry.id   325942c68f2eacce8ee5a86785e85405
#
_cell.length_a   1.000
_cell.length_b   1.000
_cell.length_c   1.000
_cell.angle_alpha   90.00
_cell.angle_beta   90.00
_cell.angle_gamma   90.00
#
_symmetry.space_group_name_H-M   'P 1'
#
loop_
_entity.id
_entity.type
_entity.pdbx_description
1 polymer ?
#
loop_
_entity_poly.entity_id
_entity_poly.type
_entity_poly.pdbx_seq_one_letter_code
_entity_poly.pdbx_strand_id
1 'polypeptide(L)'
;MCIRDRDKEVEEFFYKIKFPFTIGYGMTECGPLISYAPWNEFVLGSSGKILDIMEARIYKESPEAETGEIQVRGENVMVGYYKNPEATNEVFTEDGWLRTGDLGTMDANGNIFIRGRLKTMILSSSGQNIFPEELETKLNNLPFILESLVIEYNKKLVALVYADYEALDSLGLNNPDNLKTIMDENLKNLNNSVAAYEKISKIQLYPTEFEKTPKRSIKRYLYNLSLIHISEPTRPEPI
;
A
#
# COMPACT_ATOMS: atom_id res chain seq x y z
N MET A 1 7.67 10.75 -2.27
CA MET A 1 6.78 9.84 -3.02
C MET A 1 6.54 8.62 -2.13
N CYS A 2 5.31 8.38 -1.69
CA CYS A 2 5.01 7.22 -0.87
C CYS A 2 5.01 5.97 -1.75
N ILE A 3 5.52 4.86 -1.24
CA ILE A 3 5.56 3.55 -1.91
C ILE A 3 4.17 3.05 -2.35
N ARG A 4 3.11 3.61 -1.77
CA ARG A 4 1.71 3.30 -2.08
C ARG A 4 1.26 3.61 -3.50
N ASP A 5 1.95 4.54 -4.17
CA ASP A 5 1.49 5.08 -5.45
C ASP A 5 2.29 4.53 -6.63
N ARG A 6 2.99 3.40 -6.41
CA ARG A 6 3.83 2.82 -7.43
C ARG A 6 3.04 1.82 -8.27
N ASP A 7 2.63 2.28 -9.43
CA ASP A 7 2.04 1.42 -10.45
C ASP A 7 3.11 0.59 -11.12
N LYS A 8 3.02 -0.74 -10.98
CA LYS A 8 3.98 -1.69 -11.58
C LYS A 8 3.96 -1.62 -13.10
N GLU A 9 2.81 -1.39 -13.72
CA GLU A 9 2.68 -1.31 -15.18
C GLU A 9 3.36 -0.05 -15.71
N VAL A 10 3.21 1.08 -15.02
CA VAL A 10 3.90 2.34 -15.37
C VAL A 10 5.42 2.19 -15.20
N GLU A 11 5.88 1.55 -14.14
CA GLU A 11 7.30 1.28 -13.91
C GLU A 11 7.87 0.38 -15.02
N GLU A 12 7.17 -0.71 -15.35
CA GLU A 12 7.56 -1.59 -16.45
C GLU A 12 7.56 -0.87 -17.81
N PHE A 13 6.59 0.00 -18.04
CA PHE A 13 6.54 0.81 -19.25
C PHE A 13 7.76 1.69 -19.37
N PHE A 14 8.09 2.49 -18.33
CA PHE A 14 9.29 3.34 -18.34
C PHE A 14 10.56 2.54 -18.48
N TYR A 15 10.65 1.38 -17.84
CA TYR A 15 11.78 0.48 -17.98
C TYR A 15 11.94 -0.03 -19.41
N LYS A 16 10.85 -0.46 -20.07
CA LYS A 16 10.85 -0.96 -21.45
C LYS A 16 11.26 0.11 -22.47
N ILE A 17 10.80 1.35 -22.30
CA ILE A 17 11.21 2.46 -23.18
C ILE A 17 12.56 3.08 -22.83
N LYS A 18 13.26 2.53 -21.83
CA LYS A 18 14.54 3.02 -21.30
C LYS A 18 14.50 4.49 -20.86
N PHE A 19 13.36 4.93 -20.32
CA PHE A 19 13.23 6.25 -19.73
C PHE A 19 14.08 6.31 -18.45
N PRO A 20 14.95 7.33 -18.27
CA PRO A 20 15.80 7.43 -17.08
C PRO A 20 14.96 7.80 -15.86
N PHE A 21 14.64 6.83 -15.03
CA PHE A 21 13.96 7.04 -13.76
C PHE A 21 14.61 6.19 -12.67
N THR A 22 14.37 6.57 -11.43
CA THR A 22 14.77 5.79 -10.27
C THR A 22 13.75 5.95 -9.15
N ILE A 23 13.79 5.03 -8.22
CA ILE A 23 12.96 5.01 -7.03
C ILE A 23 13.86 4.91 -5.82
N GLY A 24 13.59 5.73 -4.81
CA GLY A 24 14.24 5.66 -3.51
C GLY A 24 13.22 5.33 -2.42
N TYR A 25 13.70 4.76 -1.34
CA TYR A 25 12.94 4.50 -0.14
C TYR A 25 13.54 5.25 1.04
N GLY A 26 12.67 5.75 1.89
CA GLY A 26 13.10 6.45 3.08
C GLY A 26 11.97 6.96 3.96
N MET A 27 12.35 7.52 5.10
CA MET A 27 11.45 8.09 6.09
C MET A 27 12.14 9.27 6.78
N THR A 28 11.35 10.12 7.43
CA THR A 28 11.87 11.33 8.11
C THR A 28 12.93 10.98 9.16
N GLU A 29 12.74 9.88 9.84
CA GLU A 29 13.61 9.34 10.87
C GLU A 29 15.01 8.91 10.36
N CYS A 30 15.19 8.87 9.04
CA CYS A 30 16.44 8.50 8.37
C CYS A 30 17.05 9.61 7.52
N GLY A 31 16.66 10.85 7.70
CA GLY A 31 17.21 12.07 7.15
C GLY A 31 17.31 12.29 5.63
N PRO A 32 16.34 11.99 4.74
CA PRO A 32 15.23 11.04 4.84
C PRO A 32 15.45 9.70 4.13
N LEU A 33 16.63 9.46 3.50
CA LEU A 33 16.82 8.37 2.52
C LEU A 33 17.45 7.13 3.16
N ILE A 34 16.90 5.97 2.83
CA ILE A 34 17.38 4.65 3.28
C ILE A 34 18.02 3.89 2.12
N SER A 35 17.35 3.83 0.98
CA SER A 35 17.84 3.14 -0.21
C SER A 35 17.62 3.94 -1.48
N TYR A 36 18.49 3.72 -2.45
CA TYR A 36 18.49 4.41 -3.74
C TYR A 36 19.33 3.62 -4.74
N ALA A 37 19.00 3.73 -6.02
CA ALA A 37 19.89 3.30 -7.10
C ALA A 37 19.92 4.35 -8.20
N PRO A 38 21.09 4.59 -8.86
CA PRO A 38 21.13 5.33 -10.11
C PRO A 38 20.22 4.69 -11.15
N TRP A 39 19.69 5.49 -12.07
CA TRP A 39 18.71 5.02 -13.06
C TRP A 39 19.25 3.86 -13.94
N ASN A 40 20.55 3.82 -14.19
CA ASN A 40 21.23 2.78 -14.98
C ASN A 40 21.53 1.50 -14.19
N GLU A 41 21.39 1.53 -12.86
CA GLU A 41 21.55 0.38 -11.95
C GLU A 41 20.20 -0.04 -11.30
N PHE A 42 19.12 0.60 -11.72
CA PHE A 42 17.81 0.36 -11.16
C PHE A 42 17.33 -1.06 -11.49
N VAL A 43 16.91 -1.78 -10.45
CA VAL A 43 16.30 -3.11 -10.55
C VAL A 43 14.78 -2.97 -10.45
N LEU A 44 14.08 -3.45 -11.48
CA LEU A 44 12.63 -3.38 -11.58
C LEU A 44 11.98 -4.01 -10.33
N GLY A 45 11.04 -3.30 -9.75
CA GLY A 45 10.36 -3.74 -8.53
C GLY A 45 11.10 -3.37 -7.24
N SER A 46 12.38 -2.98 -7.28
CA SER A 46 13.14 -2.58 -6.09
C SER A 46 12.97 -1.09 -5.75
N SER A 47 13.36 -0.73 -4.55
CA SER A 47 13.52 0.67 -4.11
C SER A 47 14.99 1.06 -4.01
N GLY A 48 15.85 0.35 -4.76
CA GLY A 48 17.29 0.56 -4.79
C GLY A 48 18.05 -0.16 -3.69
N LYS A 49 19.36 0.04 -3.69
CA LYS A 49 20.29 -0.51 -2.70
C LYS A 49 20.34 0.37 -1.45
N ILE A 50 20.63 -0.25 -0.31
CA ILE A 50 20.94 0.48 0.94
C ILE A 50 22.09 1.45 0.69
N LEU A 51 21.97 2.65 1.28
CA LEU A 51 23.05 3.65 1.24
C LEU A 51 24.30 3.14 1.96
N ASP A 52 25.49 3.52 1.47
CA ASP A 52 26.77 3.10 2.03
C ASP A 52 26.98 3.50 3.50
N ILE A 53 26.27 4.54 3.97
CA ILE A 53 26.29 5.01 5.36
C ILE A 53 25.32 4.26 6.28
N MET A 54 24.60 3.26 5.74
CA MET A 54 23.56 2.51 6.44
C MET A 54 23.78 1.01 6.34
N GLU A 55 23.20 0.32 7.30
CA GLU A 55 22.99 -1.12 7.28
C GLU A 55 21.48 -1.41 7.32
N ALA A 56 21.06 -2.49 6.69
CA ALA A 56 19.70 -2.98 6.77
C ALA A 56 19.67 -4.47 7.05
N ARG A 57 18.63 -4.88 7.76
CA ARG A 57 18.27 -6.29 7.90
C ARG A 57 16.77 -6.50 7.69
N ILE A 58 16.41 -7.69 7.27
CA ILE A 58 15.02 -8.13 7.19
C ILE A 58 14.75 -9.00 8.42
N TYR A 59 14.06 -8.44 9.40
CA TYR A 59 13.69 -9.17 10.61
C TYR A 59 12.43 -9.99 10.35
N LYS A 60 12.57 -11.30 10.42
CA LYS A 60 11.48 -12.26 10.23
C LYS A 60 11.09 -12.87 11.57
N GLU A 61 9.80 -12.89 11.87
CA GLU A 61 9.29 -13.56 13.09
C GLU A 61 9.40 -15.09 13.02
N SER A 62 9.34 -15.64 11.80
CA SER A 62 9.53 -17.06 11.51
C SER A 62 10.52 -17.23 10.35
N PRO A 63 11.42 -18.23 10.39
CA PRO A 63 12.36 -18.52 9.30
C PRO A 63 11.66 -18.78 7.95
N GLU A 64 10.45 -19.33 7.98
CA GLU A 64 9.65 -19.64 6.79
C GLU A 64 8.94 -18.42 6.21
N ALA A 65 8.91 -17.28 6.93
CA ALA A 65 8.27 -16.07 6.43
C ALA A 65 8.96 -15.58 5.16
N GLU A 66 8.18 -15.32 4.11
CA GLU A 66 8.72 -14.77 2.86
C GLU A 66 9.20 -13.33 3.03
N THR A 67 8.50 -12.55 3.85
CA THR A 67 8.78 -11.14 4.13
C THR A 67 9.10 -10.93 5.60
N GLY A 68 9.79 -9.85 5.92
CA GLY A 68 10.04 -9.43 7.29
C GLY A 68 10.06 -7.91 7.42
N GLU A 69 10.12 -7.43 8.66
CA GLU A 69 10.26 -6.00 8.93
C GLU A 69 11.63 -5.51 8.47
N ILE A 70 11.65 -4.43 7.69
CA ILE A 70 12.87 -3.74 7.31
C ILE A 70 13.35 -2.97 8.54
N GLN A 71 14.52 -3.34 9.05
CA GLN A 71 15.17 -2.66 10.17
C GLN A 71 16.49 -2.07 9.69
N VAL A 72 16.78 -0.84 10.11
CA VAL A 72 17.94 -0.08 9.61
C VAL A 72 18.73 0.54 10.76
N ARG A 73 20.01 0.73 10.56
CA ARG A 73 20.87 1.57 11.40
C ARG A 73 21.89 2.29 10.54
N GLY A 74 22.37 3.45 10.97
CA GLY A 74 23.33 4.23 10.22
C GLY A 74 23.46 5.65 10.74
N GLU A 75 24.38 6.41 10.16
CA GLU A 75 24.73 7.76 10.60
C GLU A 75 23.59 8.77 10.41
N ASN A 76 22.69 8.50 9.47
CA ASN A 76 21.53 9.35 9.16
C ASN A 76 20.25 8.95 9.90
N VAL A 77 20.30 7.93 10.76
CA VAL A 77 19.19 7.56 11.61
C VAL A 77 19.06 8.52 12.79
N MET A 78 17.86 8.98 13.08
CA MET A 78 17.58 9.87 14.21
C MET A 78 18.08 9.29 15.53
N VAL A 79 18.45 10.14 16.46
CA VAL A 79 18.77 9.73 17.85
C VAL A 79 17.52 9.47 18.70
N GLY A 80 16.36 9.94 18.26
CA GLY A 80 15.07 9.74 18.95
C GLY A 80 14.09 10.87 18.72
N TYR A 81 12.88 10.69 19.22
CA TYR A 81 11.83 11.71 19.19
C TYR A 81 12.02 12.73 20.32
N TYR A 82 11.95 14.01 19.95
CA TYR A 82 12.16 15.10 20.91
C TYR A 82 11.16 15.05 22.07
N LYS A 83 11.70 14.99 23.30
CA LYS A 83 10.92 14.89 24.55
C LYS A 83 9.92 13.73 24.60
N ASN A 84 10.14 12.66 23.83
CA ASN A 84 9.29 11.49 23.82
C ASN A 84 10.12 10.19 23.86
N PRO A 85 10.66 9.83 25.03
CA PRO A 85 11.47 8.62 25.19
C PRO A 85 10.66 7.34 24.98
N GLU A 86 9.37 7.35 25.33
CA GLU A 86 8.49 6.17 25.17
C GLU A 86 8.38 5.82 23.68
N ALA A 87 7.97 6.76 22.84
CA ALA A 87 7.90 6.54 21.40
C ALA A 87 9.28 6.22 20.78
N THR A 88 10.37 6.74 21.36
CA THR A 88 11.72 6.40 20.91
C THR A 88 12.04 4.94 21.20
N ASN A 89 11.76 4.46 22.40
CA ASN A 89 11.99 3.08 22.81
C ASN A 89 11.13 2.07 22.02
N GLU A 90 9.92 2.47 21.59
CA GLU A 90 9.05 1.62 20.77
C GLU A 90 9.61 1.36 19.37
N VAL A 91 10.33 2.31 18.79
CA VAL A 91 10.83 2.21 17.42
C VAL A 91 12.25 1.69 17.31
N PHE A 92 13.00 1.61 18.42
CA PHE A 92 14.33 1.00 18.42
C PHE A 92 14.29 -0.40 19.04
N THR A 93 15.07 -1.30 18.46
CA THR A 93 15.34 -2.61 19.07
C THR A 93 16.40 -2.47 20.17
N GLU A 94 16.52 -3.47 21.07
CA GLU A 94 17.52 -3.48 22.12
C GLU A 94 18.97 -3.43 21.58
N ASP A 95 19.20 -3.97 20.39
CA ASP A 95 20.48 -3.96 19.69
C ASP A 95 20.68 -2.74 18.75
N GLY A 96 19.80 -1.71 18.88
CA GLY A 96 19.98 -0.39 18.29
C GLY A 96 19.53 -0.23 16.83
N TRP A 97 18.70 -1.12 16.32
CA TRP A 97 18.11 -0.97 15.00
C TRP A 97 16.81 -0.17 15.05
N LEU A 98 16.63 0.74 14.12
CA LEU A 98 15.36 1.42 13.92
C LEU A 98 14.39 0.48 13.19
N ARG A 99 13.23 0.26 13.77
CA ARG A 99 12.08 -0.42 13.18
C ARG A 99 11.37 0.53 12.23
N THR A 100 11.37 0.25 10.94
CA THR A 100 10.71 1.14 9.97
C THR A 100 9.19 0.96 9.96
N GLY A 101 8.71 -0.19 10.43
CA GLY A 101 7.31 -0.61 10.31
C GLY A 101 6.91 -0.96 8.88
N ASP A 102 7.86 -1.01 7.95
CA ASP A 102 7.64 -1.44 6.58
C ASP A 102 8.09 -2.90 6.43
N LEU A 103 7.31 -3.68 5.70
CA LEU A 103 7.61 -5.07 5.39
C LEU A 103 8.20 -5.20 3.99
N GLY A 104 9.18 -6.09 3.85
CA GLY A 104 9.84 -6.29 2.56
C GLY A 104 10.80 -7.47 2.55
N THR A 105 11.55 -7.52 1.46
CA THR A 105 12.65 -8.46 1.23
C THR A 105 13.89 -7.71 0.77
N MET A 106 15.04 -8.33 0.86
CA MET A 106 16.31 -7.81 0.35
C MET A 106 16.99 -8.92 -0.45
N ASP A 107 17.47 -8.60 -1.65
CA ASP A 107 18.22 -9.55 -2.45
C ASP A 107 19.70 -9.60 -2.03
N ALA A 108 20.45 -10.53 -2.64
CA ALA A 108 21.88 -10.71 -2.36
C ALA A 108 22.75 -9.50 -2.76
N ASN A 109 22.25 -8.59 -3.57
CA ASN A 109 22.91 -7.36 -3.99
C ASN A 109 22.56 -6.15 -3.12
N GLY A 110 21.71 -6.34 -2.08
CA GLY A 110 21.26 -5.29 -1.18
C GLY A 110 20.12 -4.44 -1.72
N ASN A 111 19.45 -4.86 -2.80
CA ASN A 111 18.25 -4.17 -3.26
C ASN A 111 17.07 -4.47 -2.35
N ILE A 112 16.34 -3.43 -1.95
CA ILE A 112 15.16 -3.51 -1.09
C ILE A 112 13.90 -3.61 -1.95
N PHE A 113 13.04 -4.57 -1.64
CA PHE A 113 11.72 -4.75 -2.24
C PHE A 113 10.67 -4.59 -1.15
N ILE A 114 9.92 -3.51 -1.20
CA ILE A 114 8.91 -3.20 -0.20
C ILE A 114 7.59 -3.83 -0.61
N ARG A 115 6.92 -4.46 0.36
CA ARG A 115 5.63 -5.14 0.17
C ARG A 115 4.47 -4.37 0.76
N GLY A 116 4.65 -3.77 1.93
CA GLY A 116 3.60 -3.03 2.60
C GLY A 116 4.00 -2.59 4.00
N ARG A 117 3.01 -2.24 4.81
CA ARG A 117 3.22 -1.81 6.18
C ARG A 117 2.77 -2.85 7.18
N LEU A 118 3.56 -3.05 8.25
CA LEU A 118 3.22 -3.96 9.33
C LEU A 118 1.85 -3.64 9.96
N LYS A 119 1.55 -2.35 10.16
CA LYS A 119 0.28 -1.89 10.78
C LYS A 119 -0.96 -2.07 9.91
N THR A 120 -0.80 -2.24 8.61
CA THR A 120 -1.92 -2.38 7.66
C THR A 120 -2.05 -3.79 7.10
N MET A 121 -1.05 -4.63 7.33
CA MET A 121 -1.07 -6.02 6.93
C MET A 121 -2.25 -6.76 7.58
N ILE A 122 -2.93 -7.56 6.78
CA ILE A 122 -4.02 -8.45 7.23
C ILE A 122 -3.48 -9.88 7.20
N LEU A 123 -3.68 -10.60 8.30
CA LEU A 123 -3.33 -12.02 8.35
C LEU A 123 -4.50 -12.85 7.85
N SER A 124 -4.29 -13.60 6.75
CA SER A 124 -5.31 -14.49 6.22
C SER A 124 -5.63 -15.64 7.18
N SER A 125 -6.78 -16.27 7.02
CA SER A 125 -7.16 -17.45 7.80
C SER A 125 -6.21 -18.64 7.59
N SER A 126 -5.42 -18.65 6.53
CA SER A 126 -4.39 -19.64 6.22
C SER A 126 -2.98 -19.23 6.68
N GLY A 127 -2.86 -18.13 7.42
CA GLY A 127 -1.59 -17.66 7.98
C GLY A 127 -0.70 -16.88 7.01
N GLN A 128 -1.20 -16.51 5.81
CA GLN A 128 -0.46 -15.71 4.85
C GLN A 128 -0.70 -14.22 5.06
N ASN A 129 0.34 -13.43 4.82
CA ASN A 129 0.28 -11.99 4.88
C ASN A 129 -0.41 -11.44 3.63
N ILE A 130 -1.43 -10.61 3.85
CA ILE A 130 -2.11 -9.86 2.80
C ILE A 130 -1.73 -8.39 2.95
N PHE A 131 -1.33 -7.78 1.85
CA PHE A 131 -0.97 -6.36 1.78
C PHE A 131 -2.09 -5.58 1.08
N PRO A 132 -2.98 -4.92 1.85
CA PRO A 132 -4.13 -4.20 1.28
C PRO A 132 -3.74 -3.20 0.20
N GLU A 133 -2.59 -2.55 0.36
CA GLU A 133 -2.09 -1.55 -0.57
C GLU A 133 -1.78 -2.13 -1.97
N GLU A 134 -1.33 -3.38 -2.05
CA GLU A 134 -1.11 -4.05 -3.33
C GLU A 134 -2.44 -4.31 -4.06
N LEU A 135 -3.47 -4.69 -3.31
CA LEU A 135 -4.82 -4.91 -3.86
C LEU A 135 -5.47 -3.59 -4.29
N GLU A 136 -5.30 -2.54 -3.48
CA GLU A 136 -5.79 -1.19 -3.79
C GLU A 136 -5.14 -0.62 -5.05
N THR A 137 -3.84 -0.83 -5.23
CA THR A 137 -3.16 -0.42 -6.45
C THR A 137 -3.75 -1.11 -7.69
N LYS A 138 -4.02 -2.41 -7.61
CA LYS A 138 -4.66 -3.15 -8.69
C LYS A 138 -6.10 -2.68 -8.93
N LEU A 139 -6.87 -2.41 -7.86
CA LEU A 139 -8.24 -1.89 -7.95
C LEU A 139 -8.29 -0.52 -8.62
N ASN A 140 -7.39 0.40 -8.23
CA ASN A 140 -7.37 1.76 -8.75
C ASN A 140 -7.00 1.82 -10.25
N ASN A 141 -6.44 0.74 -10.80
CA ASN A 141 -6.18 0.60 -12.25
C ASN A 141 -7.37 0.03 -13.03
N LEU A 142 -8.45 -0.36 -12.35
CA LEU A 142 -9.65 -0.87 -13.01
C LEU A 142 -10.59 0.27 -13.43
N PRO A 143 -11.42 0.07 -14.47
CA PRO A 143 -12.32 1.10 -14.99
C PRO A 143 -13.21 1.73 -13.91
N PHE A 144 -13.33 3.04 -13.93
CA PHE A 144 -14.22 3.83 -13.08
C PHE A 144 -13.98 3.71 -11.57
N ILE A 145 -12.79 3.31 -11.15
CA ILE A 145 -12.36 3.35 -9.75
C ILE A 145 -11.41 4.51 -9.56
N LEU A 146 -11.80 5.51 -8.78
CA LEU A 146 -10.96 6.67 -8.47
C LEU A 146 -10.08 6.38 -7.25
N GLU A 147 -10.66 5.79 -6.21
CA GLU A 147 -9.99 5.43 -4.97
C GLU A 147 -10.57 4.15 -4.39
N SER A 148 -9.70 3.37 -3.77
CA SER A 148 -10.14 2.15 -3.07
C SER A 148 -9.45 1.99 -1.72
N LEU A 149 -10.11 1.27 -0.82
CA LEU A 149 -9.61 0.91 0.49
C LEU A 149 -10.02 -0.54 0.78
N VAL A 150 -9.03 -1.41 0.95
CA VAL A 150 -9.26 -2.82 1.29
C VAL A 150 -9.16 -3.01 2.79
N ILE A 151 -10.20 -3.61 3.37
CA ILE A 151 -10.32 -3.87 4.80
C ILE A 151 -10.76 -5.31 5.05
N GLU A 152 -10.49 -5.80 6.25
CA GLU A 152 -11.05 -7.06 6.72
C GLU A 152 -12.39 -6.81 7.41
N TYR A 153 -13.42 -7.57 7.02
CA TYR A 153 -14.71 -7.59 7.69
C TYR A 153 -15.25 -9.01 7.77
N ASN A 154 -15.59 -9.46 8.98
CA ASN A 154 -16.04 -10.83 9.23
C ASN A 154 -15.10 -11.89 8.62
N LYS A 155 -13.81 -11.74 8.79
CA LYS A 155 -12.75 -12.62 8.24
C LYS A 155 -12.74 -12.72 6.71
N LYS A 156 -13.30 -11.75 6.01
CA LYS A 156 -13.28 -11.62 4.55
C LYS A 156 -12.72 -10.27 4.15
N LEU A 157 -12.04 -10.22 3.02
CA LEU A 157 -11.62 -8.96 2.44
C LEU A 157 -12.80 -8.28 1.75
N VAL A 158 -12.94 -7.00 2.01
CA VAL A 158 -13.94 -6.13 1.38
C VAL A 158 -13.22 -4.90 0.83
N ALA A 159 -13.53 -4.51 -0.40
CA ALA A 159 -13.07 -3.26 -0.97
C ALA A 159 -14.15 -2.19 -0.83
N LEU A 160 -13.83 -1.09 -0.17
CA LEU A 160 -14.58 0.15 -0.25
C LEU A 160 -14.05 0.91 -1.46
N VAL A 161 -14.93 1.38 -2.34
CA VAL A 161 -14.55 2.04 -3.59
C VAL A 161 -15.29 3.35 -3.75
N TYR A 162 -14.54 4.41 -3.98
CA TYR A 162 -15.09 5.66 -4.51
C TYR A 162 -14.95 5.65 -6.03
N ALA A 163 -16.10 5.69 -6.71
CA ALA A 163 -16.14 5.59 -8.16
C ALA A 163 -15.80 6.94 -8.83
N ASP A 164 -15.31 6.88 -10.06
CA ASP A 164 -15.15 8.04 -10.93
C ASP A 164 -16.49 8.45 -11.54
N TYR A 165 -17.26 9.18 -10.74
CA TYR A 165 -18.60 9.62 -11.13
C TYR A 165 -18.58 10.59 -12.32
N GLU A 166 -17.52 11.40 -12.49
CA GLU A 166 -17.37 12.31 -13.63
C GLU A 166 -17.24 11.53 -14.94
N ALA A 167 -16.39 10.50 -14.96
CA ALA A 167 -16.23 9.64 -16.12
C ALA A 167 -17.54 8.84 -16.40
N LEU A 168 -18.21 8.33 -15.37
CA LEU A 168 -19.47 7.62 -15.49
C LEU A 168 -20.59 8.50 -16.05
N ASP A 169 -20.71 9.74 -15.59
CA ASP A 169 -21.69 10.72 -16.07
C ASP A 169 -21.43 11.08 -17.54
N SER A 170 -20.19 11.30 -17.92
CA SER A 170 -19.81 11.64 -19.30
C SER A 170 -20.20 10.57 -20.32
N LEU A 171 -20.30 9.30 -19.87
CA LEU A 171 -20.67 8.14 -20.69
C LEU A 171 -22.13 7.70 -20.50
N GLY A 172 -22.90 8.39 -19.65
CA GLY A 172 -24.29 8.01 -19.35
C GLY A 172 -24.43 6.69 -18.57
N LEU A 173 -23.36 6.29 -17.86
CA LEU A 173 -23.31 5.03 -17.12
C LEU A 173 -23.58 5.19 -15.62
N ASN A 174 -23.84 6.40 -15.15
CA ASN A 174 -24.08 6.68 -13.73
C ASN A 174 -25.52 6.35 -13.32
N ASN A 175 -25.87 5.06 -13.39
CA ASN A 175 -27.11 4.52 -12.84
C ASN A 175 -26.81 3.25 -12.02
N PRO A 176 -27.67 2.87 -11.06
CA PRO A 176 -27.41 1.77 -10.14
C PRO A 176 -27.10 0.43 -10.81
N ASP A 177 -27.78 0.10 -11.90
CA ASP A 177 -27.62 -1.17 -12.60
C ASP A 177 -26.28 -1.26 -13.33
N ASN A 178 -25.89 -0.19 -14.03
CA ASN A 178 -24.58 -0.11 -14.69
C ASN A 178 -23.44 -0.10 -13.67
N LEU A 179 -23.55 0.69 -12.61
CA LEU A 179 -22.56 0.74 -11.54
C LEU A 179 -22.35 -0.65 -10.92
N LYS A 180 -23.43 -1.35 -10.63
CA LYS A 180 -23.35 -2.71 -10.10
C LYS A 180 -22.64 -3.65 -11.08
N THR A 181 -23.04 -3.62 -12.35
CA THR A 181 -22.42 -4.47 -13.39
C THR A 181 -20.92 -4.19 -13.52
N ILE A 182 -20.52 -2.91 -13.57
CA ILE A 182 -19.12 -2.50 -13.67
C ILE A 182 -18.32 -2.98 -12.44
N MET A 183 -18.87 -2.80 -11.24
CA MET A 183 -18.17 -3.22 -10.01
C MET A 183 -18.08 -4.75 -9.89
N ASP A 184 -19.09 -5.50 -10.34
CA ASP A 184 -19.05 -6.96 -10.37
C ASP A 184 -18.01 -7.48 -11.39
N GLU A 185 -17.86 -6.82 -12.55
CA GLU A 185 -16.81 -7.12 -13.52
C GLU A 185 -15.41 -6.78 -12.95
N ASN A 186 -15.26 -5.63 -12.32
CA ASN A 186 -14.00 -5.22 -11.67
C ASN A 186 -13.60 -6.21 -10.57
N LEU A 187 -14.56 -6.64 -9.74
CA LEU A 187 -14.33 -7.66 -8.72
C LEU A 187 -13.83 -8.97 -9.33
N LYS A 188 -14.45 -9.42 -10.41
CA LYS A 188 -14.05 -10.63 -11.13
C LYS A 188 -12.65 -10.50 -11.72
N ASN A 189 -12.35 -9.37 -12.36
CA ASN A 189 -11.05 -9.10 -12.97
C ASN A 189 -9.93 -9.08 -11.92
N LEU A 190 -10.14 -8.37 -10.80
CA LEU A 190 -9.21 -8.38 -9.69
C LEU A 190 -8.98 -9.81 -9.17
N ASN A 191 -10.06 -10.53 -8.84
CA ASN A 191 -9.98 -11.86 -8.25
C ASN A 191 -9.35 -12.92 -9.17
N ASN A 192 -9.29 -12.68 -10.48
CA ASN A 192 -8.55 -13.51 -11.42
C ASN A 192 -7.04 -13.20 -11.44
N SER A 193 -6.62 -12.05 -10.94
CA SER A 193 -5.23 -11.56 -10.97
C SER A 193 -4.50 -11.69 -9.64
N VAL A 194 -5.16 -12.21 -8.59
CA VAL A 194 -4.62 -12.33 -7.24
C VAL A 194 -4.65 -13.76 -6.73
N ALA A 195 -3.86 -14.05 -5.70
CA ALA A 195 -3.84 -15.36 -5.08
C ALA A 195 -5.18 -15.69 -4.39
N ALA A 196 -5.44 -16.97 -4.15
CA ALA A 196 -6.73 -17.42 -3.59
C ALA A 196 -7.04 -16.80 -2.22
N TYR A 197 -6.03 -16.56 -1.40
CA TYR A 197 -6.16 -15.97 -0.07
C TYR A 197 -6.32 -14.44 -0.08
N GLU A 198 -6.01 -13.80 -1.21
CA GLU A 198 -6.13 -12.35 -1.43
C GLU A 198 -7.48 -11.94 -2.04
N LYS A 199 -8.33 -12.91 -2.39
CA LYS A 199 -9.59 -12.64 -3.08
C LYS A 199 -10.52 -11.77 -2.25
N ILE A 200 -11.01 -10.71 -2.86
CA ILE A 200 -12.00 -9.80 -2.29
C ILE A 200 -13.39 -10.43 -2.41
N SER A 201 -14.14 -10.41 -1.32
CA SER A 201 -15.51 -10.99 -1.29
C SER A 201 -16.55 -10.10 -1.95
N LYS A 202 -16.40 -8.79 -1.85
CA LYS A 202 -17.29 -7.80 -2.48
C LYS A 202 -16.59 -6.46 -2.64
N ILE A 203 -17.02 -5.70 -3.64
CA ILE A 203 -16.81 -4.27 -3.74
C ILE A 203 -18.04 -3.58 -3.16
N GLN A 204 -17.82 -2.58 -2.32
CA GLN A 204 -18.85 -1.74 -1.75
C GLN A 204 -18.57 -0.29 -2.13
N LEU A 205 -19.52 0.35 -2.82
CA LEU A 205 -19.41 1.75 -3.16
C LEU A 205 -19.44 2.62 -1.91
N TYR A 206 -18.54 3.57 -1.83
CA TYR A 206 -18.48 4.58 -0.80
C TYR A 206 -18.98 5.91 -1.37
N PRO A 207 -19.85 6.64 -0.66
CA PRO A 207 -20.59 7.77 -1.27
C PRO A 207 -19.76 9.03 -1.50
N THR A 208 -18.64 9.17 -0.81
CA THR A 208 -17.78 10.36 -0.85
C THR A 208 -16.33 9.98 -0.99
N GLU A 209 -15.47 10.92 -1.35
CA GLU A 209 -14.01 10.71 -1.28
C GLU A 209 -13.56 10.33 0.12
N PHE A 210 -12.50 9.52 0.19
CA PHE A 210 -11.92 9.16 1.49
C PHE A 210 -11.18 10.34 2.10
N GLU A 211 -11.29 10.47 3.43
CA GLU A 211 -10.48 11.45 4.16
C GLU A 211 -9.00 11.10 4.06
N LYS A 212 -8.19 12.10 3.77
CA LYS A 212 -6.76 11.96 3.55
C LYS A 212 -5.93 12.74 4.56
N THR A 213 -4.75 12.25 4.81
CA THR A 213 -3.71 13.01 5.51
C THR A 213 -3.16 14.12 4.61
N PRO A 214 -2.40 15.11 5.15
CA PRO A 214 -1.70 16.10 4.31
C PRO A 214 -0.80 15.49 3.23
N LYS A 215 -0.34 14.26 3.42
CA LYS A 215 0.44 13.48 2.45
C LYS A 215 -0.43 12.71 1.44
N ARG A 216 -1.73 13.03 1.36
CA ARG A 216 -2.73 12.39 0.49
C ARG A 216 -2.94 10.87 0.72
N SER A 217 -2.50 10.32 1.84
CA SER A 217 -2.81 8.93 2.21
C SER A 217 -4.16 8.84 2.90
N ILE A 218 -4.98 7.86 2.54
CA ILE A 218 -6.28 7.60 3.17
C ILE A 218 -6.10 7.33 4.66
N LYS A 219 -6.89 7.98 5.50
CA LYS A 219 -6.92 7.75 6.96
C LYS A 219 -7.67 6.45 7.27
N ARG A 220 -7.03 5.31 7.03
CA ARG A 220 -7.63 3.97 7.16
C ARG A 220 -8.38 3.73 8.45
N TYR A 221 -7.90 4.28 9.57
CA TYR A 221 -8.50 4.10 10.90
C TYR A 221 -9.94 4.65 11.03
N LEU A 222 -10.36 5.51 10.10
CA LEU A 222 -11.74 6.02 10.06
C LEU A 222 -12.73 5.06 9.39
N TYR A 223 -12.22 4.05 8.66
CA TYR A 223 -13.02 3.17 7.80
C TYR A 223 -13.05 1.74 8.32
N ASN A 224 -13.55 1.55 9.55
CA ASN A 224 -13.82 0.22 10.07
C ASN A 224 -15.31 -0.08 9.89
N LEU A 225 -15.66 -1.15 9.15
CA LEU A 225 -17.06 -1.48 8.84
C LEU A 225 -17.97 -1.71 10.06
N SER A 226 -17.41 -1.92 11.24
CA SER A 226 -18.19 -1.95 12.48
C SER A 226 -18.80 -0.59 12.85
N LEU A 227 -18.26 0.51 12.29
CA LEU A 227 -18.73 1.89 12.50
C LEU A 227 -19.52 2.44 11.33
N ILE A 228 -19.48 1.76 10.17
CA ILE A 228 -20.12 2.21 8.96
C ILE A 228 -21.46 1.44 8.80
N HIS A 229 -22.53 1.94 9.39
CA HIS A 229 -23.87 1.62 8.94
C HIS A 229 -24.07 2.22 7.55
N ILE A 230 -23.60 1.52 6.52
CA ILE A 230 -23.91 1.89 5.16
C ILE A 230 -25.28 1.28 4.85
N SER A 231 -26.33 2.08 5.07
CA SER A 231 -27.55 1.97 4.30
C SER A 231 -27.20 2.02 2.81
N GLU A 232 -27.95 1.30 1.96
CA GLU A 232 -27.79 1.37 0.49
C GLU A 232 -27.55 2.82 0.04
N PRO A 233 -26.68 3.03 -0.97
CA PRO A 233 -26.30 4.38 -1.38
C PRO A 233 -27.54 5.16 -1.80
N THR A 234 -28.06 5.97 -0.91
CA THR A 234 -29.01 7.01 -1.27
C THR A 234 -28.20 8.08 -2.01
N ARG A 235 -28.58 8.29 -3.27
CA ARG A 235 -28.08 9.31 -4.17
C ARG A 235 -27.88 10.63 -3.42
N PRO A 236 -26.70 11.31 -3.53
CA PRO A 236 -26.63 12.73 -3.18
C PRO A 236 -27.62 13.49 -4.05
N GLU A 237 -28.55 14.24 -3.43
CA GLU A 237 -29.42 15.13 -4.19
C GLU A 237 -28.54 16.19 -4.90
N PRO A 238 -28.82 16.48 -6.18
CA PRO A 238 -28.11 17.55 -6.89
C PRO A 238 -28.42 18.89 -6.22
N ILE A 239 -27.38 19.65 -5.90
CA ILE A 239 -27.45 21.04 -5.44
C ILE A 239 -27.82 21.94 -6.62
#